data_56fef6572e899d637084db25dbc6d5f4
#
_entry.id   56fef6572e899d637084db25dbc6d5f4
#
_cell.length_a   1.000
_cell.length_b   1.000
_cell.length_c   1.000
_cell.angle_alpha   90.00
_cell.angle_beta   90.00
_cell.angle_gamma   90.00
#
_symmetry.space_group_name_H-M   'P 1'
#
loop_
_entity.id
_entity.type
_entity.pdbx_description
1 polymer ?
#
loop_
_entity_poly.entity_id
_entity_poly.type
_entity_poly.pdbx_seq_one_letter_code
_entity_poly.pdbx_strand_id
1 'polypeptide(L)'
;MRNNGKNYEEMIVNKLNNKKISELSEFWRKIIKEMFDVADDNEIVNARVIGKSCKTDIEIYCMDKKINMSVKTGDHNSFHQENIFQLLDFLQKSGVSQRTLNIIKFYHFGDGTIDGTGSKRMDAAEIKLKYAKLIREANEEINKREIIENVFERFVTKGVKQSYQKIDYVYYGDTEFGYLVTPDELLQYALRHRCMFLSGLHFGPLNYQPYKRLLNSQKGYDKDRYLVQIKWIGLLSDIQKIKLQYSY
;
A
#
# COMPACT_ATOMS: atom_id res chain seq x y z
N MET A 1 -9.55 -5.81 -18.43
CA MET A 1 -8.56 -4.83 -17.95
C MET A 1 -7.98 -5.24 -16.59
N ARG A 2 -7.29 -6.37 -16.47
CA ARG A 2 -6.75 -6.88 -15.19
C ARG A 2 -5.25 -7.19 -15.20
N ASN A 3 -4.51 -6.76 -16.23
CA ASN A 3 -3.10 -7.14 -16.43
C ASN A 3 -2.10 -5.97 -16.47
N ASN A 4 -2.53 -4.72 -16.22
CA ASN A 4 -1.61 -3.59 -16.42
C ASN A 4 -0.43 -3.60 -15.42
N GLY A 5 -0.65 -3.99 -14.15
CA GLY A 5 0.44 -4.02 -13.17
C GLY A 5 1.55 -5.02 -13.53
N LYS A 6 1.18 -6.26 -13.87
CA LYS A 6 2.14 -7.30 -14.27
C LYS A 6 2.96 -6.92 -15.51
N ASN A 7 2.34 -6.24 -16.46
CA ASN A 7 3.07 -5.77 -17.65
C ASN A 7 4.14 -4.74 -17.30
N TYR A 8 3.87 -3.86 -16.33
CA TYR A 8 4.87 -2.86 -15.90
C TYR A 8 6.06 -3.50 -15.17
N GLU A 9 5.81 -4.47 -14.29
CA GLU A 9 6.87 -5.22 -13.60
C GLU A 9 7.79 -5.91 -14.63
N GLU A 10 7.21 -6.63 -15.59
CA GLU A 10 7.95 -7.29 -16.68
C GLU A 10 8.71 -6.29 -17.56
N MET A 11 8.11 -5.15 -17.89
CA MET A 11 8.76 -4.10 -18.67
C MET A 11 9.97 -3.49 -17.94
N ILE A 12 9.87 -3.24 -16.63
CA ILE A 12 10.99 -2.75 -15.82
C ILE A 12 12.11 -3.80 -15.78
N VAL A 13 11.76 -5.07 -15.53
CA VAL A 13 12.74 -6.16 -15.54
C VAL A 13 13.47 -6.24 -16.88
N ASN A 14 12.76 -6.16 -18.00
CA ASN A 14 13.36 -6.18 -19.35
C ASN A 14 14.32 -5.00 -19.60
N LYS A 15 14.10 -3.85 -18.94
CA LYS A 15 15.02 -2.71 -19.02
C LYS A 15 16.32 -2.93 -18.24
N LEU A 16 16.26 -3.70 -17.15
CA LEU A 16 17.36 -3.84 -16.18
C LEU A 16 18.14 -5.15 -16.34
N ASN A 17 17.46 -6.26 -16.62
CA ASN A 17 18.02 -7.59 -16.48
C ASN A 17 19.17 -7.87 -17.46
N ASN A 18 20.27 -8.39 -16.93
CA ASN A 18 21.48 -8.78 -17.66
C ASN A 18 22.09 -7.61 -18.46
N LYS A 19 22.11 -6.41 -17.87
CA LYS A 19 22.72 -5.22 -18.49
C LYS A 19 23.80 -4.63 -17.61
N LYS A 20 24.84 -4.07 -18.23
CA LYS A 20 25.78 -3.20 -17.53
C LYS A 20 25.08 -1.89 -17.16
N ILE A 21 25.49 -1.28 -16.06
CA ILE A 21 24.96 0.03 -15.65
C ILE A 21 25.15 1.06 -16.76
N SER A 22 26.29 1.01 -17.50
CA SER A 22 26.56 1.88 -18.65
C SER A 22 25.55 1.74 -19.81
N GLU A 23 24.88 0.59 -19.92
CA GLU A 23 23.89 0.30 -20.98
C GLU A 23 22.47 0.73 -20.62
N LEU A 24 22.24 1.11 -19.34
CA LEU A 24 20.96 1.59 -18.88
C LEU A 24 20.69 3.00 -19.36
N SER A 25 19.42 3.38 -19.48
CA SER A 25 19.03 4.78 -19.67
C SER A 25 19.57 5.64 -18.52
N GLU A 26 19.76 6.94 -18.74
CA GLU A 26 20.24 7.87 -17.71
C GLU A 26 19.40 7.78 -16.44
N PHE A 27 18.07 7.69 -16.61
CA PHE A 27 17.12 7.55 -15.51
C PHE A 27 17.40 6.29 -14.68
N TRP A 28 17.46 5.11 -15.30
CA TRP A 28 17.69 3.86 -14.59
C TRP A 28 19.11 3.74 -14.04
N ARG A 29 20.10 4.31 -14.72
CA ARG A 29 21.47 4.39 -14.23
C ARG A 29 21.53 5.15 -12.89
N LYS A 30 20.84 6.29 -12.80
CA LYS A 30 20.74 7.07 -11.56
C LYS A 30 20.06 6.27 -10.44
N ILE A 31 18.92 5.65 -10.73
CA ILE A 31 18.18 4.81 -9.78
C ILE A 31 19.03 3.66 -9.25
N ILE A 32 19.70 2.90 -10.13
CA ILE A 32 20.54 1.76 -9.73
C ILE A 32 21.73 2.22 -8.90
N LYS A 33 22.39 3.32 -9.28
CA LYS A 33 23.50 3.87 -8.50
C LYS A 33 23.07 4.30 -7.10
N GLU A 34 21.91 4.93 -6.97
CA GLU A 34 21.32 5.31 -5.67
C GLU A 34 20.99 4.06 -4.83
N MET A 35 20.35 3.04 -5.42
CA MET A 35 19.91 1.83 -4.70
C MET A 35 21.07 0.99 -4.19
N PHE A 36 22.16 0.87 -4.96
CA PHE A 36 23.28 -0.03 -4.65
C PHE A 36 24.52 0.67 -4.13
N ASP A 37 24.53 2.01 -4.13
CA ASP A 37 25.71 2.81 -3.79
C ASP A 37 26.92 2.36 -4.62
N VAL A 38 26.74 2.30 -5.94
CA VAL A 38 27.73 1.79 -6.90
C VAL A 38 28.25 2.90 -7.81
N ALA A 39 29.55 2.98 -7.97
CA ALA A 39 30.22 3.96 -8.83
C ALA A 39 30.61 3.37 -10.20
N ASP A 40 30.93 2.07 -10.26
CA ASP A 40 31.41 1.42 -11.50
C ASP A 40 30.25 1.12 -12.45
N ASP A 41 30.32 1.71 -13.63
CA ASP A 41 29.33 1.55 -14.70
C ASP A 41 29.45 0.20 -15.45
N ASN A 42 30.49 -0.60 -15.19
CA ASN A 42 30.65 -1.94 -15.76
C ASN A 42 29.94 -3.05 -14.98
N GLU A 43 29.46 -2.76 -13.78
CA GLU A 43 28.70 -3.72 -12.98
C GLU A 43 27.43 -4.16 -13.71
N ILE A 44 27.10 -5.46 -13.57
CA ILE A 44 25.94 -6.06 -14.22
C ILE A 44 24.76 -6.03 -13.26
N VAL A 45 23.64 -5.52 -13.75
CA VAL A 45 22.34 -5.55 -13.06
C VAL A 45 21.56 -6.76 -13.54
N ASN A 46 21.05 -7.54 -12.60
CA ASN A 46 20.09 -8.60 -12.86
C ASN A 46 18.77 -8.27 -12.15
N ALA A 47 17.65 -8.57 -12.78
CA ALA A 47 16.34 -8.33 -12.23
C ALA A 47 15.38 -9.46 -12.55
N ARG A 48 14.42 -9.73 -11.65
CA ARG A 48 13.36 -10.70 -11.90
C ARG A 48 12.05 -10.29 -11.25
N VAL A 49 10.94 -10.64 -11.88
CA VAL A 49 9.60 -10.49 -11.30
C VAL A 49 9.40 -11.58 -10.24
N ILE A 50 8.83 -11.20 -9.10
CA ILE A 50 8.47 -12.13 -8.03
C ILE A 50 6.97 -12.41 -8.08
N GLY A 51 6.59 -13.66 -7.91
CA GLY A 51 5.19 -14.09 -8.03
C GLY A 51 4.29 -13.57 -6.89
N LYS A 52 2.99 -13.63 -7.10
CA LYS A 52 1.84 -13.02 -6.40
C LYS A 52 1.71 -13.20 -4.87
N SER A 53 2.63 -13.81 -4.16
CA SER A 53 2.44 -14.13 -2.74
C SER A 53 3.22 -13.26 -1.75
N CYS A 54 4.01 -12.32 -2.22
CA CYS A 54 4.84 -11.44 -1.40
C CYS A 54 4.62 -9.96 -1.71
N LYS A 55 5.23 -9.07 -0.92
CA LYS A 55 5.19 -7.62 -1.12
C LYS A 55 6.18 -7.15 -2.19
N THR A 56 7.20 -7.94 -2.41
CA THR A 56 8.19 -7.69 -3.45
C THR A 56 7.58 -8.00 -4.81
N ASP A 57 7.51 -7.01 -5.67
CA ASP A 57 7.08 -7.16 -7.06
C ASP A 57 8.28 -7.53 -7.94
N ILE A 58 9.45 -6.91 -7.69
CA ILE A 58 10.71 -7.13 -8.42
C ILE A 58 11.86 -7.30 -7.44
N GLU A 59 12.72 -8.30 -7.65
CA GLU A 59 14.04 -8.38 -7.05
C GLU A 59 15.09 -7.88 -8.05
N ILE A 60 15.99 -7.02 -7.56
CA ILE A 60 17.11 -6.49 -8.35
C ILE A 60 18.41 -6.88 -7.66
N TYR A 61 19.38 -7.32 -8.43
CA TYR A 61 20.69 -7.76 -7.98
C TYR A 61 21.78 -6.94 -8.68
N CYS A 62 22.74 -6.47 -7.93
CA CYS A 62 23.95 -5.85 -8.46
C CYS A 62 25.09 -6.13 -7.48
N MET A 63 26.23 -6.57 -7.99
CA MET A 63 27.30 -7.12 -7.15
C MET A 63 26.75 -8.23 -6.23
N ASP A 64 27.12 -8.22 -4.94
CA ASP A 64 26.65 -9.19 -3.93
C ASP A 64 25.41 -8.73 -3.17
N LYS A 65 24.76 -7.64 -3.63
CA LYS A 65 23.60 -7.06 -2.98
C LYS A 65 22.31 -7.43 -3.71
N LYS A 66 21.23 -7.61 -2.92
CA LYS A 66 19.87 -7.81 -3.41
C LYS A 66 18.95 -6.74 -2.86
N ILE A 67 18.10 -6.20 -3.70
CA ILE A 67 17.07 -5.20 -3.35
C ILE A 67 15.69 -5.73 -3.74
N ASN A 68 14.75 -5.62 -2.82
CA ASN A 68 13.35 -5.98 -2.97
C ASN A 68 12.53 -4.72 -3.22
N MET A 69 11.92 -4.60 -4.37
CA MET A 69 11.19 -3.40 -4.80
C MET A 69 9.70 -3.71 -4.99
N SER A 70 8.83 -2.85 -4.44
CA SER A 70 7.41 -2.83 -4.78
C SER A 70 7.15 -1.76 -5.82
N VAL A 71 6.41 -2.10 -6.88
CA VAL A 71 6.08 -1.20 -8.00
C VAL A 71 4.65 -0.68 -7.86
N LYS A 72 4.47 0.61 -8.00
CA LYS A 72 3.18 1.30 -8.00
C LYS A 72 3.04 2.14 -9.25
N THR A 73 1.85 2.09 -9.85
CA THR A 73 1.52 2.87 -11.05
C THR A 73 0.08 3.36 -10.98
N GLY A 74 -0.22 4.48 -11.65
CA GLY A 74 -1.59 5.01 -11.77
C GLY A 74 -2.15 5.64 -10.48
N ASP A 75 -3.42 6.08 -10.52
CA ASP A 75 -4.01 6.94 -9.49
C ASP A 75 -4.56 6.20 -8.27
N HIS A 76 -4.79 4.88 -8.38
CA HIS A 76 -5.46 4.08 -7.35
C HIS A 76 -4.52 3.03 -6.74
N ASN A 77 -3.56 3.50 -5.95
CA ASN A 77 -2.54 2.65 -5.38
C ASN A 77 -3.06 1.80 -4.22
N SER A 78 -3.38 0.53 -4.51
CA SER A 78 -3.67 -0.46 -3.49
C SER A 78 -2.35 -0.98 -2.90
N PHE A 79 -2.20 -0.83 -1.59
CA PHE A 79 -1.08 -1.43 -0.87
C PHE A 79 -1.42 -2.83 -0.38
N HIS A 80 -2.69 -3.07 -0.03
CA HIS A 80 -3.08 -4.35 0.53
C HIS A 80 -4.57 -4.65 0.31
N GLN A 81 -4.90 -5.95 0.21
CA GLN A 81 -6.26 -6.46 0.22
C GLN A 81 -6.30 -7.75 1.04
N GLU A 82 -7.21 -7.82 2.01
CA GLU A 82 -7.40 -9.00 2.84
C GLU A 82 -8.85 -9.14 3.32
N ASN A 83 -9.13 -10.24 4.01
CA ASN A 83 -10.40 -10.44 4.71
C ASN A 83 -10.47 -9.51 5.93
N ILE A 84 -11.64 -8.90 6.15
CA ILE A 84 -11.88 -7.98 7.28
C ILE A 84 -11.56 -8.61 8.64
N PHE A 85 -11.86 -9.88 8.84
CA PHE A 85 -11.60 -10.54 10.12
C PHE A 85 -10.11 -10.72 10.40
N GLN A 86 -9.28 -10.91 9.35
CA GLN A 86 -7.82 -10.93 9.49
C GLN A 86 -7.27 -9.56 9.88
N LEU A 87 -7.82 -8.48 9.29
CA LEU A 87 -7.47 -7.13 9.68
C LEU A 87 -7.87 -6.84 11.14
N LEU A 88 -9.08 -7.22 11.54
CA LEU A 88 -9.57 -6.97 12.91
C LEU A 88 -8.76 -7.72 13.97
N ASP A 89 -8.40 -8.99 13.70
CA ASP A 89 -7.52 -9.77 14.59
C ASP A 89 -6.14 -9.08 14.72
N PHE A 90 -5.59 -8.61 13.62
CA PHE A 90 -4.34 -7.85 13.62
C PHE A 90 -4.46 -6.55 14.43
N LEU A 91 -5.50 -5.75 14.22
CA LEU A 91 -5.71 -4.50 14.95
C LEU A 91 -5.93 -4.74 16.44
N GLN A 92 -6.65 -5.81 16.81
CA GLN A 92 -6.83 -6.21 18.20
C GLN A 92 -5.50 -6.55 18.87
N LYS A 93 -4.65 -7.33 18.19
CA LYS A 93 -3.29 -7.65 18.65
C LYS A 93 -2.38 -6.43 18.71
N SER A 94 -2.67 -5.41 17.92
CA SER A 94 -1.99 -4.10 17.96
C SER A 94 -2.54 -3.16 19.04
N GLY A 95 -3.48 -3.59 19.89
CA GLY A 95 -4.00 -2.82 21.02
C GLY A 95 -5.23 -1.95 20.71
N VAL A 96 -5.86 -2.10 19.53
CA VAL A 96 -7.10 -1.38 19.21
C VAL A 96 -8.26 -1.93 20.05
N SER A 97 -9.03 -1.05 20.68
CA SER A 97 -10.13 -1.39 21.57
C SER A 97 -11.26 -2.14 20.85
N GLN A 98 -11.97 -2.99 21.60
CA GLN A 98 -13.14 -3.71 21.06
C GLN A 98 -14.22 -2.76 20.55
N ARG A 99 -14.36 -1.57 21.16
CA ARG A 99 -15.30 -0.54 20.71
C ARG A 99 -14.94 -0.06 19.30
N THR A 100 -13.69 0.28 19.06
CA THR A 100 -13.22 0.72 17.74
C THR A 100 -13.29 -0.41 16.71
N LEU A 101 -12.97 -1.65 17.07
CA LEU A 101 -13.15 -2.80 16.20
C LEU A 101 -14.62 -2.97 15.76
N ASN A 102 -15.57 -2.76 16.66
CA ASN A 102 -17.00 -2.82 16.33
C ASN A 102 -17.42 -1.64 15.42
N ILE A 103 -16.86 -0.44 15.60
CA ILE A 103 -17.09 0.69 14.69
C ILE A 103 -16.54 0.36 13.29
N ILE A 104 -15.35 -0.24 13.20
CA ILE A 104 -14.77 -0.67 11.92
C ILE A 104 -15.67 -1.69 11.22
N LYS A 105 -16.18 -2.71 11.94
CA LYS A 105 -17.13 -3.69 11.39
C LYS A 105 -18.39 -3.01 10.86
N PHE A 106 -18.97 -2.14 11.66
CA PHE A 106 -20.17 -1.40 11.31
C PHE A 106 -19.98 -0.55 10.06
N TYR A 107 -18.86 0.18 9.99
CA TYR A 107 -18.45 0.92 8.80
C TYR A 107 -18.21 0.01 7.59
N HIS A 108 -17.55 -1.14 7.81
CA HIS A 108 -17.20 -2.08 6.75
C HIS A 108 -18.45 -2.68 6.10
N PHE A 109 -19.36 -3.22 6.89
CA PHE A 109 -20.57 -3.84 6.37
C PHE A 109 -21.57 -2.79 5.88
N GLY A 110 -21.77 -1.72 6.61
CA GLY A 110 -22.63 -0.60 6.20
C GLY A 110 -24.11 -0.98 6.07
N ASP A 111 -24.54 -2.07 6.68
CA ASP A 111 -25.88 -2.64 6.59
C ASP A 111 -26.67 -2.59 7.92
N GLY A 112 -26.10 -1.86 8.89
CA GLY A 112 -26.65 -1.75 10.24
C GLY A 112 -26.24 -2.86 11.19
N THR A 113 -25.41 -3.81 10.75
CA THR A 113 -24.89 -4.93 11.56
C THR A 113 -23.36 -4.88 11.68
N ILE A 114 -22.83 -5.68 12.60
CA ILE A 114 -21.37 -5.83 12.79
C ILE A 114 -20.82 -7.15 12.24
N ASP A 115 -21.67 -7.95 11.61
CA ASP A 115 -21.35 -9.27 11.06
C ASP A 115 -21.66 -9.42 9.57
N GLY A 116 -22.32 -8.39 8.99
CA GLY A 116 -22.66 -8.38 7.57
C GLY A 116 -23.92 -9.17 7.22
N THR A 117 -24.77 -9.46 8.18
CA THR A 117 -26.04 -10.20 7.98
C THR A 117 -27.20 -9.34 7.49
N GLY A 118 -27.03 -8.01 7.50
CA GLY A 118 -28.05 -7.08 7.02
C GLY A 118 -28.25 -7.14 5.50
N SER A 119 -29.47 -6.83 5.06
CA SER A 119 -29.89 -7.01 3.65
C SER A 119 -29.42 -5.92 2.72
N LYS A 120 -29.37 -4.67 3.18
CA LYS A 120 -29.01 -3.50 2.35
C LYS A 120 -27.83 -2.76 2.93
N ARG A 121 -26.81 -2.56 2.12
CA ARG A 121 -25.62 -1.77 2.49
C ARG A 121 -25.83 -0.31 2.10
N MET A 122 -25.50 0.59 3.01
CA MET A 122 -25.37 2.01 2.73
C MET A 122 -24.22 2.25 1.75
N ASP A 123 -24.35 3.24 0.89
CA ASP A 123 -23.24 3.69 0.09
C ASP A 123 -22.17 4.43 0.94
N ALA A 124 -21.06 4.81 0.31
CA ALA A 124 -19.96 5.43 1.03
C ALA A 124 -20.27 6.84 1.53
N ALA A 125 -21.15 7.58 0.86
CA ALA A 125 -21.57 8.92 1.28
C ALA A 125 -22.57 8.84 2.44
N GLU A 126 -23.57 7.98 2.32
CA GLU A 126 -24.57 7.74 3.37
C GLU A 126 -23.94 7.35 4.71
N ILE A 127 -23.01 6.37 4.68
CA ILE A 127 -22.38 5.90 5.93
C ILE A 127 -21.48 6.95 6.56
N LYS A 128 -20.75 7.72 5.75
CA LYS A 128 -19.88 8.80 6.24
C LYS A 128 -20.68 9.93 6.87
N LEU A 129 -21.82 10.26 6.29
CA LEU A 129 -22.71 11.30 6.83
C LEU A 129 -23.37 10.82 8.12
N LYS A 130 -23.99 9.64 8.08
CA LYS A 130 -24.80 9.12 9.20
C LYS A 130 -23.96 8.79 10.43
N TYR A 131 -22.74 8.30 10.24
CA TYR A 131 -21.87 7.81 11.31
C TYR A 131 -20.58 8.63 11.50
N ALA A 132 -20.59 9.89 11.06
CA ALA A 132 -19.42 10.78 11.12
C ALA A 132 -18.75 10.83 12.51
N LYS A 133 -19.55 10.83 13.59
CA LYS A 133 -19.03 10.84 14.97
C LYS A 133 -18.29 9.55 15.32
N LEU A 134 -18.87 8.40 14.99
CA LEU A 134 -18.23 7.08 15.24
C LEU A 134 -16.95 6.91 14.41
N ILE A 135 -16.98 7.36 13.16
CA ILE A 135 -15.81 7.32 12.28
C ILE A 135 -14.67 8.17 12.86
N ARG A 136 -14.96 9.37 13.38
CA ARG A 136 -13.96 10.20 14.06
C ARG A 136 -13.39 9.53 15.29
N GLU A 137 -14.26 8.99 16.16
CA GLU A 137 -13.85 8.26 17.34
C GLU A 137 -12.90 7.10 16.99
N ALA A 138 -13.23 6.30 15.98
CA ALA A 138 -12.36 5.22 15.54
C ALA A 138 -11.04 5.75 14.97
N ASN A 139 -11.07 6.82 14.16
CA ASN A 139 -9.88 7.42 13.58
C ASN A 139 -8.92 7.98 14.66
N GLU A 140 -9.42 8.53 15.76
CA GLU A 140 -8.60 8.99 16.88
C GLU A 140 -7.75 7.85 17.47
N GLU A 141 -8.30 6.64 17.55
CA GLU A 141 -7.56 5.49 18.06
C GLU A 141 -6.66 4.85 17.01
N ILE A 142 -7.17 4.56 15.81
CA ILE A 142 -6.39 3.85 14.78
C ILE A 142 -5.28 4.71 14.14
N ASN A 143 -5.28 6.02 14.40
CA ASN A 143 -4.20 6.93 14.00
C ASN A 143 -3.20 7.23 15.13
N LYS A 144 -3.22 6.50 16.24
CA LYS A 144 -2.12 6.52 17.21
C LYS A 144 -0.84 6.03 16.53
N ARG A 145 0.30 6.56 16.98
CA ARG A 145 1.61 6.31 16.38
C ARG A 145 1.90 4.81 16.25
N GLU A 146 1.75 4.08 17.34
CA GLU A 146 2.01 2.64 17.40
C GLU A 146 1.13 1.82 16.44
N ILE A 147 -0.11 2.24 16.24
CA ILE A 147 -1.01 1.57 15.28
C ILE A 147 -0.58 1.85 13.84
N ILE A 148 -0.22 3.08 13.53
CA ILE A 148 0.30 3.44 12.19
C ILE A 148 1.58 2.66 11.88
N GLU A 149 2.53 2.57 12.82
CA GLU A 149 3.78 1.82 12.65
C GLU A 149 3.50 0.33 12.36
N ASN A 150 2.60 -0.31 13.13
CA ASN A 150 2.21 -1.70 12.90
C ASN A 150 1.51 -1.91 11.56
N VAL A 151 0.62 -0.99 11.18
CA VAL A 151 -0.09 -1.01 9.89
C VAL A 151 0.89 -0.87 8.72
N PHE A 152 1.88 0.02 8.83
CA PHE A 152 2.91 0.19 7.80
C PHE A 152 3.80 -1.03 7.66
N GLU A 153 4.24 -1.61 8.80
CA GLU A 153 5.01 -2.86 8.78
C GLU A 153 4.25 -3.96 8.03
N ARG A 154 2.96 -4.13 8.33
CA ARG A 154 2.11 -5.15 7.73
C ARG A 154 1.76 -4.87 6.26
N PHE A 155 1.32 -3.65 5.94
CA PHE A 155 0.70 -3.38 4.64
C PHE A 155 1.65 -2.76 3.62
N VAL A 156 2.66 -2.05 4.07
CA VAL A 156 3.63 -1.41 3.18
C VAL A 156 4.89 -2.25 3.06
N THR A 157 5.45 -2.70 4.18
CA THR A 157 6.81 -3.25 4.24
C THR A 157 6.87 -4.77 4.05
N LYS A 158 6.12 -5.55 4.85
CA LYS A 158 6.27 -7.03 4.89
C LYS A 158 5.17 -7.80 4.15
N GLY A 159 3.94 -7.32 4.19
CA GLY A 159 2.77 -8.09 3.75
C GLY A 159 2.23 -9.03 4.84
N VAL A 160 1.07 -9.64 4.58
CA VAL A 160 0.32 -10.47 5.54
C VAL A 160 0.83 -11.90 5.61
N LYS A 161 1.21 -12.45 4.48
CA LYS A 161 1.87 -13.74 4.44
C LYS A 161 3.33 -13.47 4.77
N GLN A 162 3.71 -13.71 6.00
CA GLN A 162 5.08 -13.59 6.50
C GLN A 162 6.14 -14.01 5.45
N SER A 163 6.22 -13.28 4.34
CA SER A 163 7.38 -13.34 3.48
C SER A 163 8.45 -12.66 4.31
N TYR A 164 9.47 -13.40 4.69
CA TYR A 164 10.62 -12.92 5.46
C TYR A 164 11.39 -11.78 4.77
N GLN A 165 10.91 -11.35 3.59
CA GLN A 165 11.55 -10.33 2.79
C GLN A 165 10.74 -9.03 2.88
N LYS A 166 11.30 -8.09 3.63
CA LYS A 166 10.87 -6.70 3.59
C LYS A 166 11.17 -6.12 2.22
N ILE A 167 10.33 -5.20 1.75
CA ILE A 167 10.72 -4.35 0.63
C ILE A 167 11.73 -3.31 1.11
N ASP A 168 12.71 -3.03 0.28
CA ASP A 168 13.72 -1.98 0.52
C ASP A 168 13.26 -0.66 -0.07
N TYR A 169 12.53 -0.72 -1.19
CA TYR A 169 12.03 0.45 -1.91
C TYR A 169 10.61 0.26 -2.45
N VAL A 170 9.88 1.37 -2.52
CA VAL A 170 8.69 1.53 -3.34
C VAL A 170 9.06 2.39 -4.54
N TYR A 171 8.90 1.85 -5.72
CA TYR A 171 9.02 2.58 -6.97
C TYR A 171 7.62 3.01 -7.45
N TYR A 172 7.45 4.29 -7.71
CA TYR A 172 6.23 4.82 -8.31
C TYR A 172 6.53 5.43 -9.67
N GLY A 173 6.01 4.86 -10.74
CA GLY A 173 6.26 5.38 -12.08
C GLY A 173 6.03 4.36 -13.18
N ASP A 174 6.56 4.69 -14.35
CA ASP A 174 6.62 3.81 -15.52
C ASP A 174 8.07 3.38 -15.83
N THR A 175 8.35 2.94 -17.06
CA THR A 175 9.69 2.48 -17.46
C THR A 175 10.67 3.59 -17.79
N GLU A 176 10.23 4.83 -17.88
CA GLU A 176 11.06 5.97 -18.32
C GLU A 176 11.15 7.07 -17.27
N PHE A 177 10.17 7.15 -16.38
CA PHE A 177 10.12 8.16 -15.34
C PHE A 177 9.44 7.62 -14.08
N GLY A 178 9.97 7.99 -12.92
CA GLY A 178 9.39 7.60 -11.63
C GLY A 178 10.15 8.16 -10.44
N TYR A 179 9.68 7.76 -9.28
CA TYR A 179 10.24 8.14 -7.99
C TYR A 179 10.55 6.89 -7.18
N LEU A 180 11.70 6.89 -6.54
CA LEU A 180 12.12 5.87 -5.60
C LEU A 180 12.00 6.42 -4.18
N VAL A 181 11.30 5.68 -3.30
CA VAL A 181 11.17 6.02 -1.88
C VAL A 181 11.35 4.77 -1.02
N THR A 182 11.91 4.95 0.16
CA THR A 182 11.98 3.88 1.14
C THR A 182 10.67 3.74 1.93
N PRO A 183 10.35 2.56 2.47
CA PRO A 183 9.23 2.41 3.40
C PRO A 183 9.32 3.33 4.62
N ASP A 184 10.53 3.64 5.08
CA ASP A 184 10.74 4.55 6.21
C ASP A 184 10.37 6.00 5.85
N GLU A 185 10.79 6.51 4.70
CA GLU A 185 10.36 7.84 4.21
C GLU A 185 8.83 7.96 4.16
N LEU A 186 8.16 6.90 3.66
CA LEU A 186 6.69 6.83 3.63
C LEU A 186 6.09 6.80 5.03
N LEU A 187 6.67 6.02 5.95
CA LEU A 187 6.22 5.95 7.34
C LEU A 187 6.37 7.30 8.04
N GLN A 188 7.53 7.96 7.91
CA GLN A 188 7.76 9.28 8.50
C GLN A 188 6.78 10.32 7.96
N TYR A 189 6.49 10.28 6.67
CA TYR A 189 5.44 11.11 6.08
C TYR A 189 4.07 10.81 6.70
N ALA A 190 3.69 9.54 6.80
CA ALA A 190 2.41 9.13 7.37
C ALA A 190 2.27 9.55 8.85
N LEU A 191 3.32 9.43 9.64
CA LEU A 191 3.31 9.84 11.06
C LEU A 191 3.14 11.36 11.23
N ARG A 192 3.70 12.17 10.33
CA ARG A 192 3.49 13.63 10.32
C ARG A 192 2.07 14.01 9.89
N HIS A 193 1.42 13.19 9.07
CA HIS A 193 0.10 13.42 8.49
C HIS A 193 -0.99 12.53 9.08
N ARG A 194 -0.75 11.89 10.25
CA ARG A 194 -1.71 10.96 10.87
C ARG A 194 -3.04 11.61 11.29
N CYS A 195 -3.01 12.91 11.56
CA CYS A 195 -4.19 13.69 11.95
C CYS A 195 -4.92 14.32 10.75
N MET A 196 -4.75 13.77 9.55
CA MET A 196 -5.47 14.25 8.36
C MET A 196 -6.98 14.14 8.55
N PHE A 197 -7.69 15.16 8.10
CA PHE A 197 -9.15 15.18 8.15
C PHE A 197 -9.70 14.43 6.92
N LEU A 198 -9.90 13.11 7.06
CA LEU A 198 -10.54 12.29 6.04
C LEU A 198 -11.93 11.85 6.53
N SER A 199 -12.91 11.89 5.65
CA SER A 199 -14.32 11.58 5.96
C SER A 199 -14.60 10.09 6.19
N GLY A 200 -13.64 9.21 5.88
CA GLY A 200 -13.73 7.76 6.08
C GLY A 200 -12.74 7.25 7.10
N LEU A 201 -12.76 5.94 7.36
CA LEU A 201 -11.71 5.30 8.14
C LEU A 201 -10.38 5.34 7.40
N HIS A 202 -9.29 5.63 8.12
CA HIS A 202 -7.96 5.73 7.54
C HIS A 202 -6.85 5.50 8.58
N PHE A 203 -5.66 5.13 8.12
CA PHE A 203 -4.44 5.01 8.93
C PHE A 203 -3.41 5.99 8.36
N GLY A 204 -3.37 7.22 8.89
CA GLY A 204 -2.67 8.31 8.22
C GLY A 204 -3.18 8.50 6.79
N PRO A 205 -2.33 8.54 5.78
CA PRO A 205 -2.75 8.69 4.38
C PRO A 205 -3.33 7.40 3.75
N LEU A 206 -3.27 6.28 4.45
CA LEU A 206 -3.81 5.01 3.99
C LEU A 206 -5.32 4.93 4.22
N ASN A 207 -6.09 4.96 3.16
CA ASN A 207 -7.55 4.89 3.21
C ASN A 207 -8.03 3.45 3.37
N TYR A 208 -8.94 3.24 4.31
CA TYR A 208 -9.69 2.02 4.48
C TYR A 208 -10.88 1.99 3.52
N GLN A 209 -10.94 1.02 2.63
CA GLN A 209 -12.01 0.89 1.65
C GLN A 209 -12.63 -0.50 1.69
N PRO A 210 -13.90 -0.65 2.12
CA PRO A 210 -14.65 -1.88 1.89
C PRO A 210 -14.72 -2.19 0.40
N TYR A 211 -14.35 -3.41 0.03
CA TYR A 211 -14.28 -3.79 -1.38
C TYR A 211 -15.68 -3.88 -1.99
N LYS A 212 -15.84 -3.35 -3.18
CA LYS A 212 -17.09 -3.39 -3.98
C LYS A 212 -18.39 -3.06 -3.20
N ARG A 213 -18.36 -2.07 -2.30
CA ARG A 213 -19.53 -1.71 -1.49
C ARG A 213 -20.79 -1.42 -2.33
N LEU A 214 -20.63 -0.83 -3.51
CA LEU A 214 -21.77 -0.44 -4.38
C LEU A 214 -22.44 -1.61 -5.11
N LEU A 215 -21.90 -2.81 -5.04
CA LEU A 215 -22.34 -3.94 -5.86
C LEU A 215 -23.23 -4.92 -5.06
N ASN A 216 -24.22 -4.38 -4.35
CA ASN A 216 -25.06 -5.13 -3.40
C ASN A 216 -25.95 -6.22 -4.01
N SER A 217 -26.24 -6.16 -5.30
CA SER A 217 -27.34 -6.97 -5.89
C SER A 217 -26.88 -8.05 -6.87
N GLN A 218 -25.59 -8.22 -7.11
CA GLN A 218 -25.10 -9.17 -8.11
C GLN A 218 -24.66 -10.50 -7.47
N LYS A 219 -25.09 -11.63 -8.05
CA LYS A 219 -24.65 -12.98 -7.65
C LYS A 219 -23.12 -13.07 -7.64
N GLY A 220 -22.56 -13.62 -6.57
CA GLY A 220 -21.11 -13.83 -6.41
C GLY A 220 -20.39 -12.77 -5.56
N TYR A 221 -21.07 -11.75 -5.08
CA TYR A 221 -20.49 -10.72 -4.23
C TYR A 221 -20.38 -11.06 -2.74
N ASP A 222 -20.97 -12.14 -2.27
CA ASP A 222 -20.89 -12.54 -0.86
C ASP A 222 -19.44 -12.70 -0.39
N LYS A 223 -18.57 -13.25 -1.25
CA LYS A 223 -17.14 -13.37 -0.95
C LYS A 223 -16.44 -12.01 -0.86
N ASP A 224 -16.80 -11.07 -1.73
CA ASP A 224 -16.22 -9.74 -1.81
C ASP A 224 -16.68 -8.84 -0.64
N ARG A 225 -17.82 -9.16 -0.02
CA ARG A 225 -18.38 -8.45 1.14
C ARG A 225 -17.45 -8.42 2.34
N TYR A 226 -16.61 -9.42 2.47
CA TYR A 226 -15.66 -9.55 3.57
C TYR A 226 -14.26 -9.05 3.22
N LEU A 227 -14.06 -8.48 2.04
CA LEU A 227 -12.76 -7.96 1.62
C LEU A 227 -12.63 -6.46 1.92
N VAL A 228 -11.46 -6.09 2.41
CA VAL A 228 -11.05 -4.70 2.60
C VAL A 228 -9.83 -4.41 1.74
N GLN A 229 -9.77 -3.21 1.18
CA GLN A 229 -8.57 -2.68 0.51
C GLN A 229 -8.02 -1.51 1.31
N ILE A 230 -6.70 -1.50 1.45
CA ILE A 230 -5.95 -0.38 1.99
C ILE A 230 -5.27 0.33 0.82
N LYS A 231 -5.61 1.59 0.60
CA LYS A 231 -5.14 2.39 -0.54
C LYS A 231 -4.52 3.69 -0.09
N TRP A 232 -3.49 4.12 -0.80
CA TRP A 232 -2.94 5.46 -0.65
C TRP A 232 -3.38 6.32 -1.82
N ILE A 233 -4.49 7.04 -1.65
CA ILE A 233 -4.99 7.98 -2.64
C ILE A 233 -4.08 9.22 -2.60
N GLY A 234 -3.54 9.64 -3.75
CA GLY A 234 -2.59 10.77 -3.81
C GLY A 234 -1.13 10.39 -3.52
N LEU A 235 -0.78 9.11 -3.57
CA LEU A 235 0.59 8.63 -3.32
C LEU A 235 1.65 9.40 -4.11
N LEU A 236 1.42 9.67 -5.41
CA LEU A 236 2.35 10.44 -6.23
C LEU A 236 2.63 11.84 -5.65
N SER A 237 1.57 12.58 -5.35
CA SER A 237 1.72 13.92 -4.76
C SER A 237 2.47 13.90 -3.44
N ASP A 238 2.24 12.87 -2.64
CA ASP A 238 2.89 12.74 -1.33
C ASP A 238 4.36 12.33 -1.48
N ILE A 239 4.68 11.44 -2.43
CA ILE A 239 6.08 11.11 -2.78
C ILE A 239 6.82 12.35 -3.28
N GLN A 240 6.20 13.17 -4.13
CA GLN A 240 6.80 14.42 -4.59
C GLN A 240 7.14 15.36 -3.43
N LYS A 241 6.24 15.50 -2.46
CA LYS A 241 6.51 16.29 -1.23
C LYS A 241 7.66 15.72 -0.41
N ILE A 242 7.71 14.39 -0.26
CA ILE A 242 8.82 13.71 0.42
C ILE A 242 10.14 14.07 -0.27
N LYS A 243 10.24 13.89 -1.58
CA LYS A 243 11.49 14.16 -2.32
C LYS A 243 11.91 15.63 -2.30
N LEU A 244 10.96 16.57 -2.34
CA LEU A 244 11.25 18.00 -2.20
C LEU A 244 11.79 18.36 -0.81
N GLN A 245 11.40 17.64 0.25
CA GLN A 245 11.91 17.89 1.61
C GLN A 245 13.36 17.41 1.82
N TYR A 246 13.83 16.47 1.02
CA TYR A 246 15.20 15.93 1.10
C TYR A 246 16.14 16.46 0.00
N SER A 247 15.69 17.46 -0.79
CA SER A 247 16.50 18.08 -1.85
C SER A 247 17.27 19.33 -1.38
N TYR A 248 17.39 19.55 -0.06
CA TYR A 248 18.16 20.67 0.54
C TYR A 248 19.30 20.16 1.40
#